data_391737896f43b385a20b30069e1c9ff1
#
_entry.id   391737896f43b385a20b30069e1c9ff1
#
_cell.length_a   1.000
_cell.length_b   1.000
_cell.length_c   1.000
_cell.angle_alpha   90.00
_cell.angle_beta   90.00
_cell.angle_gamma   90.00
#
_symmetry.space_group_name_H-M   'P 1'
#
loop_
_entity.id
_entity.type
_entity.pdbx_description
1 polymer ?
#
loop_
_entity_poly.entity_id
_entity_poly.type
_entity_poly.pdbx_seq_one_letter_code
_entity_poly.pdbx_strand_id
1 'polypeptide(L)'
;MRQLRLTLIAVLFSVLSTSVVAGDWAQFRGPNGSGLADTKDLPVEFGPQKNVIWRTPLPAGHSSPVLTQDRIFLTGYDEQNMLVFGLDRSSGKLLWRREIARPRKEELHKANSPASPSPVTDGKSLYVFFTDYGMMSFDLDGKERWRTPLGPFNNPFGMGASPILAEDKVLQICDAESGSFFVALDKNNGKLKWRIERPEYTRGFATPVLYRPQGGELQVIISGSLQLTAYSVATGKEVWWTRGSTWQMKSTPVLGENTIYVHGWAGGADEGQQENVPPFEEVLKTKDANKDGKLSPEETGDDKIQKDWKSFDLDRDGFLGERDWRFYRSRRAAQNAVLAFRLGGEGDLTEKNFLWRYQKALPNVPSPLLYQNVLYLMKEGGVLTALDASTGAVLKQARLQGALGDYFASPVAADGKVFTVSHEGKVSVLKPGKDWEILSVNEMGEDCNATPAIADGRIYLRTHQALYCFGKR
;
A
#
# COMPACT_ATOMS: atom_id res chain seq x y z
N MET A 1 34.44 16.92 62.22
CA MET A 1 34.16 17.35 60.83
C MET A 1 34.35 16.17 59.90
N ARG A 2 33.26 15.49 59.48
CA ARG A 2 33.29 14.36 58.52
C ARG A 2 32.81 14.90 57.16
N GLN A 3 33.70 14.88 56.17
CA GLN A 3 33.37 15.24 54.78
C GLN A 3 32.65 14.07 54.14
N LEU A 4 31.42 14.30 53.67
CA LEU A 4 30.64 13.41 52.81
C LEU A 4 31.12 13.59 51.38
N ARG A 5 31.71 12.57 50.76
CA ARG A 5 32.00 12.55 49.32
C ARG A 5 30.76 12.03 48.60
N LEU A 6 30.09 12.88 47.86
CA LEU A 6 29.06 12.47 46.88
C LEU A 6 29.75 11.92 45.64
N THR A 7 29.55 10.66 45.35
CA THR A 7 29.96 10.04 44.09
C THR A 7 28.81 10.19 43.10
N LEU A 8 29.00 11.01 42.08
CA LEU A 8 28.05 11.18 40.96
C LEU A 8 28.23 9.96 40.02
N ILE A 9 27.22 9.09 39.94
CA ILE A 9 27.16 8.01 38.94
C ILE A 9 26.50 8.60 37.72
N ALA A 10 27.27 8.86 36.67
CA ALA A 10 26.77 9.22 35.36
C ALA A 10 26.27 7.93 34.65
N VAL A 11 24.95 7.77 34.55
CA VAL A 11 24.34 6.72 33.74
C VAL A 11 24.41 7.17 32.29
N LEU A 12 25.31 6.60 31.51
CA LEU A 12 25.36 6.74 30.05
C LEU A 12 24.17 5.98 29.47
N PHE A 13 23.14 6.69 29.05
CA PHE A 13 22.11 6.14 28.18
C PHE A 13 22.70 5.95 26.78
N SER A 14 23.06 4.73 26.45
CA SER A 14 23.41 4.33 25.09
C SER A 14 22.12 4.30 24.26
N VAL A 15 21.83 5.38 23.53
CA VAL A 15 20.80 5.38 22.48
C VAL A 15 21.34 4.52 21.35
N LEU A 16 20.91 3.28 21.26
CA LEU A 16 21.08 2.46 20.08
C LEU A 16 20.26 3.11 18.93
N SER A 17 20.87 4.07 18.26
CA SER A 17 20.42 4.53 16.96
C SER A 17 20.57 3.33 16.02
N THR A 18 19.48 2.68 15.65
CA THR A 18 19.45 1.82 14.49
C THR A 18 19.79 2.72 13.30
N SER A 19 21.03 2.65 12.85
CA SER A 19 21.47 3.30 11.63
C SER A 19 20.60 2.74 10.50
N VAL A 20 19.65 3.52 10.04
CA VAL A 20 19.08 3.33 8.69
C VAL A 20 20.27 3.54 7.78
N VAL A 21 20.74 2.48 7.14
CA VAL A 21 21.81 2.57 6.14
C VAL A 21 21.27 3.46 5.03
N ALA A 22 21.84 4.66 4.91
CA ALA A 22 21.50 5.58 3.83
C ALA A 22 21.66 4.85 2.50
N GLY A 23 20.60 4.75 1.70
CA GLY A 23 20.66 4.13 0.39
C GLY A 23 19.69 2.99 0.13
N ASP A 24 19.00 2.48 1.12
CA ASP A 24 18.09 1.34 0.97
C ASP A 24 16.63 1.76 0.78
N TRP A 25 16.08 1.40 -0.38
CA TRP A 25 14.65 1.46 -0.66
C TRP A 25 14.11 0.03 -0.73
N ALA A 26 14.14 -0.64 0.44
CA ALA A 26 14.07 -2.10 0.54
C ALA A 26 12.68 -2.70 0.36
N GLN A 27 11.63 -1.88 0.23
CA GLN A 27 10.24 -2.30 0.07
C GLN A 27 9.42 -1.24 -0.70
N PHE A 28 8.16 -1.56 -0.98
CA PHE A 28 7.21 -0.61 -1.56
C PHE A 28 7.17 0.70 -0.79
N ARG A 29 7.39 1.82 -1.50
CA ARG A 29 7.48 3.18 -0.95
C ARG A 29 8.60 3.39 0.09
N GLY A 30 9.68 2.62 0.01
CA GLY A 30 10.88 2.82 0.84
C GLY A 30 10.67 2.55 2.33
N PRO A 31 11.41 3.23 3.22
CA PRO A 31 11.39 2.95 4.65
C PRO A 31 9.97 2.98 5.24
N ASN A 32 9.52 1.83 5.72
CA ASN A 32 8.20 1.63 6.32
C ASN A 32 7.02 2.19 5.48
N GLY A 33 7.13 2.17 4.15
CA GLY A 33 6.07 2.67 3.26
C GLY A 33 5.86 4.18 3.29
N SER A 34 6.79 4.95 3.86
CA SER A 34 6.66 6.39 4.07
C SER A 34 6.67 7.23 2.78
N GLY A 35 7.31 6.73 1.72
CA GLY A 35 7.57 7.51 0.50
C GLY A 35 8.70 8.51 0.64
N LEU A 36 9.50 8.43 1.70
CA LEU A 36 10.58 9.38 2.00
C LEU A 36 11.97 8.76 1.79
N ALA A 37 12.87 9.54 1.23
CA ALA A 37 14.30 9.21 1.16
C ALA A 37 15.15 10.33 1.78
N ASP A 38 16.21 9.95 2.47
CA ASP A 38 17.25 10.87 2.93
C ASP A 38 18.39 10.87 1.92
N THR A 39 18.26 11.72 0.90
CA THR A 39 19.26 11.91 -0.15
C THR A 39 19.19 13.33 -0.68
N LYS A 40 20.23 13.79 -1.36
CA LYS A 40 20.36 15.13 -1.93
C LYS A 40 20.68 15.07 -3.42
N ASP A 41 20.78 16.24 -4.04
CA ASP A 41 21.22 16.41 -5.42
C ASP A 41 20.32 15.76 -6.49
N LEU A 42 19.02 15.60 -6.19
CA LEU A 42 18.06 15.08 -7.15
C LEU A 42 17.84 16.08 -8.31
N PRO A 43 17.76 15.61 -9.57
CA PRO A 43 17.45 16.45 -10.70
C PRO A 43 16.01 16.98 -10.63
N VAL A 44 15.80 18.23 -11.02
CA VAL A 44 14.47 18.82 -11.23
C VAL A 44 13.98 18.49 -12.63
N GLU A 45 14.84 18.59 -13.61
CA GLU A 45 14.53 18.29 -15.00
C GLU A 45 15.22 16.99 -15.44
N PHE A 46 14.44 16.05 -15.94
CA PHE A 46 14.90 14.74 -16.41
C PHE A 46 13.91 14.14 -17.42
N GLY A 47 14.35 13.12 -18.13
CA GLY A 47 13.52 12.41 -19.10
C GLY A 47 14.35 11.45 -19.94
N PRO A 48 13.78 10.78 -20.94
CA PRO A 48 14.49 9.77 -21.72
C PRO A 48 15.78 10.26 -22.40
N GLN A 49 15.93 11.58 -22.61
CA GLN A 49 17.11 12.19 -23.23
C GLN A 49 17.82 13.21 -22.31
N LYS A 50 17.34 13.42 -21.06
CA LYS A 50 17.88 14.43 -20.15
C LYS A 50 18.11 13.83 -18.76
N ASN A 51 19.33 13.99 -18.23
CA ASN A 51 19.71 13.49 -16.90
C ASN A 51 19.44 11.98 -16.70
N VAL A 52 19.35 11.22 -17.79
CA VAL A 52 19.29 9.76 -17.76
C VAL A 52 20.70 9.22 -17.57
N ILE A 53 20.89 8.39 -16.55
CA ILE A 53 22.13 7.67 -16.29
C ILE A 53 22.14 6.39 -17.13
N TRP A 54 21.04 5.63 -17.05
CA TRP A 54 20.80 4.43 -17.84
C TRP A 54 19.30 4.14 -18.01
N ARG A 55 19.00 3.33 -19.02
CA ARG A 55 17.67 2.78 -19.31
C ARG A 55 17.79 1.29 -19.60
N THR A 56 16.96 0.48 -18.97
CA THR A 56 16.92 -0.97 -19.19
C THR A 56 15.52 -1.39 -19.64
N PRO A 57 15.35 -1.94 -20.84
CA PRO A 57 14.06 -2.51 -21.27
C PRO A 57 13.64 -3.66 -20.37
N LEU A 58 12.37 -3.69 -19.96
CA LEU A 58 11.78 -4.72 -19.13
C LEU A 58 10.39 -5.08 -19.64
N PRO A 59 9.96 -6.36 -19.49
CA PRO A 59 8.57 -6.74 -19.71
C PRO A 59 7.58 -6.02 -18.80
N ALA A 60 6.30 -6.09 -19.16
CA ALA A 60 5.22 -5.46 -18.40
C ALA A 60 5.17 -5.90 -16.93
N GLY A 61 4.67 -5.01 -16.08
CA GLY A 61 4.47 -5.21 -14.65
C GLY A 61 4.34 -3.88 -13.92
N HIS A 62 3.64 -3.87 -12.80
CA HIS A 62 3.32 -2.65 -12.04
C HIS A 62 4.15 -2.52 -10.75
N SER A 63 4.99 -3.52 -10.40
CA SER A 63 5.79 -3.44 -9.18
C SER A 63 6.72 -2.23 -9.18
N SER A 64 6.81 -1.56 -8.05
CA SER A 64 7.79 -0.50 -7.84
C SER A 64 9.20 -1.07 -7.66
N PRO A 65 10.26 -0.33 -8.05
CA PRO A 65 11.63 -0.76 -7.83
C PRO A 65 11.96 -0.88 -6.34
N VAL A 66 12.69 -1.93 -5.99
CA VAL A 66 13.23 -2.18 -4.66
C VAL A 66 14.75 -2.23 -4.77
N LEU A 67 15.43 -1.52 -3.87
CA LEU A 67 16.85 -1.27 -3.95
C LEU A 67 17.60 -1.86 -2.76
N THR A 68 18.77 -2.43 -3.02
CA THR A 68 19.86 -2.59 -2.06
C THR A 68 21.01 -1.64 -2.44
N GLN A 69 22.12 -1.74 -1.74
CA GLN A 69 23.30 -0.92 -2.05
C GLN A 69 23.75 -1.06 -3.52
N ASP A 70 23.69 -2.26 -4.08
CA ASP A 70 24.25 -2.62 -5.39
C ASP A 70 23.27 -3.26 -6.37
N ARG A 71 22.03 -3.55 -5.95
CA ARG A 71 21.03 -4.27 -6.75
C ARG A 71 19.69 -3.52 -6.82
N ILE A 72 18.95 -3.80 -7.88
CA ILE A 72 17.53 -3.43 -8.05
C ILE A 72 16.73 -4.69 -8.33
N PHE A 73 15.56 -4.80 -7.70
CA PHE A 73 14.66 -5.91 -7.89
C PHE A 73 13.28 -5.43 -8.32
N LEU A 74 12.68 -6.18 -9.25
CA LEU A 74 11.36 -5.94 -9.80
C LEU A 74 10.68 -7.26 -10.12
N THR A 75 9.36 -7.25 -10.19
CA THR A 75 8.57 -8.35 -10.74
C THR A 75 7.97 -7.93 -12.08
N GLY A 76 7.63 -8.91 -12.90
CA GLY A 76 6.94 -8.72 -14.16
C GLY A 76 6.15 -9.97 -14.51
N TYR A 77 5.58 -9.98 -15.71
CA TYR A 77 4.84 -11.14 -16.20
C TYR A 77 4.81 -11.17 -17.73
N ASP A 78 4.56 -12.34 -18.26
CA ASP A 78 4.10 -12.58 -19.62
C ASP A 78 2.87 -13.51 -19.58
N GLU A 79 2.45 -14.00 -20.71
CA GLU A 79 1.25 -14.86 -20.78
C GLU A 79 1.39 -16.17 -20.00
N GLN A 80 2.60 -16.71 -19.90
CA GLN A 80 2.88 -18.03 -19.35
C GLN A 80 3.61 -17.96 -17.99
N ASN A 81 4.35 -16.87 -17.74
CA ASN A 81 5.27 -16.80 -16.62
C ASN A 81 5.06 -15.57 -15.73
N MET A 82 5.32 -15.76 -14.46
CA MET A 82 5.69 -14.74 -13.50
C MET A 82 7.21 -14.50 -13.65
N LEU A 83 7.64 -13.26 -13.60
CA LEU A 83 9.03 -12.87 -13.84
C LEU A 83 9.60 -12.14 -12.62
N VAL A 84 10.85 -12.46 -12.29
CA VAL A 84 11.62 -11.73 -11.26
C VAL A 84 12.93 -11.29 -11.89
N PHE A 85 13.30 -10.03 -11.64
CA PHE A 85 14.51 -9.41 -12.21
C PHE A 85 15.43 -8.94 -11.11
N GLY A 86 16.73 -9.18 -11.28
CA GLY A 86 17.80 -8.55 -10.55
C GLY A 86 18.72 -7.78 -11.49
N LEU A 87 18.88 -6.47 -11.23
CA LEU A 87 19.71 -5.58 -12.04
C LEU A 87 20.85 -5.03 -11.18
N ASP A 88 21.97 -4.72 -11.81
CA ASP A 88 23.04 -3.91 -11.23
C ASP A 88 22.55 -2.46 -11.09
N ARG A 89 22.61 -1.93 -9.88
CA ARG A 89 22.06 -0.61 -9.57
C ARG A 89 22.84 0.53 -10.22
N SER A 90 24.13 0.36 -10.40
CA SER A 90 25.01 1.40 -10.96
C SER A 90 24.84 1.58 -12.46
N SER A 91 24.71 0.48 -13.20
CA SER A 91 24.70 0.43 -14.66
C SER A 91 23.34 0.10 -15.27
N GLY A 92 22.40 -0.39 -14.49
CA GLY A 92 21.12 -0.90 -14.99
C GLY A 92 21.22 -2.25 -15.70
N LYS A 93 22.41 -2.87 -15.75
CA LYS A 93 22.59 -4.16 -16.42
C LYS A 93 21.71 -5.23 -15.77
N LEU A 94 20.94 -5.96 -16.59
CA LEU A 94 20.23 -7.14 -16.14
C LEU A 94 21.25 -8.22 -15.76
N LEU A 95 21.30 -8.57 -14.48
CA LEU A 95 22.20 -9.61 -13.94
C LEU A 95 21.58 -10.97 -14.07
N TRP A 96 20.29 -11.07 -13.76
CA TRP A 96 19.53 -12.31 -13.86
C TRP A 96 18.03 -12.03 -14.07
N ARG A 97 17.36 -13.00 -14.67
CA ARG A 97 15.91 -13.09 -14.81
C ARG A 97 15.48 -14.49 -14.38
N ARG A 98 14.39 -14.60 -13.62
CA ARG A 98 13.75 -15.88 -13.31
C ARG A 98 12.37 -15.90 -13.95
N GLU A 99 12.09 -17.00 -14.60
CA GLU A 99 10.81 -17.30 -15.23
C GLU A 99 10.17 -18.45 -14.44
N ILE A 100 9.01 -18.20 -13.90
CA ILE A 100 8.25 -19.14 -13.07
C ILE A 100 6.91 -19.35 -13.74
N ALA A 101 6.62 -20.56 -14.19
CA ALA A 101 5.34 -20.87 -14.80
C ALA A 101 4.19 -20.49 -13.89
N ARG A 102 3.15 -19.90 -14.45
CA ARG A 102 1.92 -19.54 -13.73
C ARG A 102 1.07 -20.79 -13.52
N PRO A 103 0.97 -21.34 -12.31
CA PRO A 103 0.20 -22.58 -12.06
C PRO A 103 -1.31 -22.35 -12.19
N ARG A 104 -1.74 -21.10 -12.07
CA ARG A 104 -3.11 -20.64 -12.29
C ARG A 104 -3.08 -19.21 -12.81
N LYS A 105 -4.19 -18.75 -13.34
CA LYS A 105 -4.41 -17.34 -13.72
C LYS A 105 -5.59 -16.82 -12.90
N GLU A 106 -5.29 -16.01 -11.89
CA GLU A 106 -6.31 -15.38 -11.06
C GLU A 106 -7.06 -14.29 -11.86
N GLU A 107 -8.30 -14.05 -11.48
CA GLU A 107 -9.09 -12.94 -12.03
C GLU A 107 -8.46 -11.60 -11.66
N LEU A 108 -8.40 -10.67 -12.60
CA LEU A 108 -7.75 -9.37 -12.45
C LEU A 108 -8.59 -8.25 -13.04
N HIS A 109 -8.66 -7.14 -12.33
CA HIS A 109 -9.18 -5.90 -12.92
C HIS A 109 -8.18 -5.37 -13.97
N LYS A 110 -8.67 -4.74 -15.04
CA LYS A 110 -7.85 -4.20 -16.15
C LYS A 110 -6.73 -3.23 -15.73
N ALA A 111 -6.89 -2.55 -14.60
CA ALA A 111 -5.87 -1.63 -14.05
C ALA A 111 -4.86 -2.35 -13.12
N ASN A 112 -4.98 -3.67 -12.94
CA ASN A 112 -4.08 -4.46 -12.11
C ASN A 112 -3.24 -5.40 -12.99
N SER A 113 -2.22 -6.03 -12.39
CA SER A 113 -1.39 -7.04 -13.06
C SER A 113 -1.03 -8.17 -12.10
N PRO A 114 -0.68 -9.38 -12.60
CA PRO A 114 -0.19 -10.47 -11.75
C PRO A 114 1.07 -10.10 -10.97
N ALA A 115 1.78 -9.06 -11.41
CA ALA A 115 3.03 -8.55 -10.84
C ALA A 115 2.87 -7.12 -10.30
N SER A 116 1.71 -6.79 -9.68
CA SER A 116 1.49 -5.51 -9.01
C SER A 116 2.17 -5.42 -7.65
N PRO A 117 2.15 -6.45 -6.78
CA PRO A 117 2.89 -6.40 -5.54
C PRO A 117 4.38 -6.19 -5.78
N SER A 118 4.96 -5.21 -5.08
CA SER A 118 6.40 -4.95 -5.13
C SER A 118 7.15 -5.93 -4.26
N PRO A 119 8.38 -6.32 -4.62
CA PRO A 119 9.23 -7.14 -3.77
C PRO A 119 9.55 -6.47 -2.42
N VAL A 120 10.12 -7.24 -1.49
CA VAL A 120 10.80 -6.72 -0.29
C VAL A 120 12.11 -7.46 -0.09
N THR A 121 13.14 -6.79 0.45
CA THR A 121 14.45 -7.39 0.70
C THR A 121 14.98 -7.00 2.08
N ASP A 122 15.78 -7.89 2.70
CA ASP A 122 16.57 -7.61 3.90
C ASP A 122 18.06 -7.37 3.57
N GLY A 123 18.39 -7.12 2.30
CA GLY A 123 19.77 -6.95 1.83
C GLY A 123 20.55 -8.27 1.69
N LYS A 124 19.94 -9.42 2.00
CA LYS A 124 20.52 -10.76 1.85
C LYS A 124 19.62 -11.69 1.03
N SER A 125 18.33 -11.44 1.08
CA SER A 125 17.30 -12.24 0.41
C SER A 125 16.25 -11.32 -0.17
N LEU A 126 15.64 -11.79 -1.25
CA LEU A 126 14.51 -11.18 -1.92
C LEU A 126 13.26 -12.00 -1.64
N TYR A 127 12.15 -11.33 -1.37
CA TYR A 127 10.84 -11.95 -1.17
C TYR A 127 9.85 -11.33 -2.13
N VAL A 128 9.12 -12.15 -2.88
CA VAL A 128 8.14 -11.73 -3.87
C VAL A 128 6.81 -12.44 -3.64
N PHE A 129 5.73 -11.72 -3.86
CA PHE A 129 4.39 -12.27 -3.83
C PHE A 129 3.78 -12.17 -5.23
N PHE A 130 3.25 -13.28 -5.71
CA PHE A 130 2.46 -13.34 -6.93
C PHE A 130 1.06 -13.87 -6.65
N THR A 131 0.05 -13.18 -7.14
CA THR A 131 -1.35 -13.62 -7.00
C THR A 131 -1.56 -15.05 -7.51
N ASP A 132 -0.91 -15.41 -8.61
CA ASP A 132 -1.06 -16.70 -9.26
C ASP A 132 -0.36 -17.87 -8.55
N TYR A 133 0.43 -17.58 -7.51
CA TYR A 133 1.17 -18.62 -6.78
C TYR A 133 1.14 -18.45 -5.25
N GLY A 134 1.56 -17.29 -4.75
CA GLY A 134 1.84 -17.01 -3.34
C GLY A 134 3.21 -16.40 -3.13
N MET A 135 3.89 -16.76 -2.04
CA MET A 135 5.19 -16.22 -1.64
C MET A 135 6.36 -17.05 -2.15
N MET A 136 7.42 -16.35 -2.57
CA MET A 136 8.68 -16.97 -2.99
C MET A 136 9.87 -16.15 -2.45
N SER A 137 10.97 -16.82 -2.17
CA SER A 137 12.22 -16.18 -1.76
C SER A 137 13.38 -16.60 -2.66
N PHE A 138 14.25 -15.64 -2.95
CA PHE A 138 15.47 -15.81 -3.70
C PHE A 138 16.65 -15.24 -2.92
N ASP A 139 17.87 -15.70 -3.19
CA ASP A 139 19.06 -14.92 -2.83
C ASP A 139 19.23 -13.73 -3.79
N LEU A 140 20.20 -12.86 -3.55
CA LEU A 140 20.39 -11.67 -4.38
C LEU A 140 20.90 -11.99 -5.79
N ASP A 141 21.39 -13.20 -6.04
CA ASP A 141 21.82 -13.69 -7.34
C ASP A 141 20.71 -14.49 -8.07
N GLY A 142 19.51 -14.48 -7.46
CA GLY A 142 18.31 -15.03 -8.05
C GLY A 142 18.16 -16.55 -7.89
N LYS A 143 18.98 -17.23 -7.08
CA LYS A 143 18.74 -18.63 -6.75
C LYS A 143 17.55 -18.73 -5.80
N GLU A 144 16.58 -19.55 -6.15
CA GLU A 144 15.41 -19.79 -5.30
C GLU A 144 15.83 -20.43 -3.98
N ARG A 145 15.32 -19.91 -2.87
CA ARG A 145 15.56 -20.38 -1.52
C ARG A 145 14.39 -21.24 -1.02
N TRP A 146 13.18 -20.73 -1.20
CA TRP A 146 11.95 -21.41 -0.83
C TRP A 146 10.74 -20.80 -1.56
N ARG A 147 9.64 -21.53 -1.57
CA ARG A 147 8.34 -21.08 -2.06
C ARG A 147 7.22 -21.63 -1.19
N THR A 148 6.20 -20.81 -0.96
CA THR A 148 5.01 -21.17 -0.15
C THR A 148 3.76 -20.83 -0.96
N PRO A 149 2.98 -21.81 -1.42
CA PRO A 149 1.72 -21.57 -2.11
C PRO A 149 0.74 -20.84 -1.20
N LEU A 150 0.09 -19.81 -1.73
CA LEU A 150 -1.03 -19.10 -1.10
C LEU A 150 -2.14 -18.94 -2.15
N GLY A 151 -3.40 -18.95 -1.71
CA GLY A 151 -4.55 -18.92 -2.61
C GLY A 151 -5.01 -20.34 -3.02
N PRO A 152 -5.92 -20.50 -4.00
CA PRO A 152 -6.45 -19.43 -4.87
C PRO A 152 -7.20 -18.33 -4.09
N PHE A 153 -7.34 -17.15 -4.72
CA PHE A 153 -7.97 -16.00 -4.09
C PHE A 153 -9.29 -15.67 -4.79
N ASN A 154 -10.37 -15.62 -4.05
CA ASN A 154 -11.63 -15.10 -4.57
C ASN A 154 -11.60 -13.56 -4.54
N ASN A 155 -10.89 -12.95 -5.50
CA ASN A 155 -10.78 -11.51 -5.62
C ASN A 155 -10.79 -11.08 -7.09
N PRO A 156 -11.92 -10.52 -7.61
CA PRO A 156 -12.05 -10.15 -9.02
C PRO A 156 -11.14 -8.97 -9.43
N PHE A 157 -10.50 -8.33 -8.47
CA PHE A 157 -9.55 -7.23 -8.74
C PHE A 157 -8.09 -7.69 -8.73
N GLY A 158 -7.80 -8.93 -8.29
CA GLY A 158 -6.47 -9.42 -7.98
C GLY A 158 -5.90 -8.87 -6.68
N MET A 159 -4.77 -9.41 -6.24
CA MET A 159 -4.09 -8.97 -5.01
C MET A 159 -3.13 -7.82 -5.31
N GLY A 160 -3.16 -6.75 -4.50
CA GLY A 160 -2.34 -5.56 -4.72
C GLY A 160 -1.36 -5.25 -3.57
N ALA A 161 -1.59 -5.81 -2.38
CA ALA A 161 -0.74 -5.56 -1.22
C ALA A 161 0.65 -6.20 -1.39
N SER A 162 1.69 -5.41 -1.16
CA SER A 162 3.07 -5.90 -1.18
C SER A 162 3.43 -6.56 0.15
N PRO A 163 4.31 -7.58 0.16
CA PRO A 163 4.87 -8.14 1.39
C PRO A 163 5.76 -7.12 2.11
N ILE A 164 5.84 -7.26 3.43
CA ILE A 164 6.78 -6.51 4.27
C ILE A 164 7.57 -7.45 5.15
N LEU A 165 8.72 -6.98 5.65
CA LEU A 165 9.55 -7.71 6.59
C LEU A 165 9.37 -7.15 8.00
N ALA A 166 9.24 -8.06 8.98
CA ALA A 166 9.20 -7.74 10.39
C ALA A 166 9.97 -8.79 11.19
N GLU A 167 11.10 -8.42 11.77
CA GLU A 167 11.97 -9.32 12.53
C GLU A 167 12.42 -10.54 11.69
N ASP A 168 12.04 -11.75 12.09
CA ASP A 168 12.34 -13.00 11.38
C ASP A 168 11.24 -13.44 10.40
N LYS A 169 10.28 -12.55 10.09
CA LYS A 169 9.06 -12.86 9.34
C LYS A 169 8.93 -12.08 8.04
N VAL A 170 8.32 -12.72 7.04
CA VAL A 170 7.68 -12.08 5.90
C VAL A 170 6.19 -12.05 6.19
N LEU A 171 5.58 -10.87 6.15
CA LEU A 171 4.17 -10.65 6.42
C LEU A 171 3.43 -10.38 5.10
N GLN A 172 2.32 -11.08 4.85
CA GLN A 172 1.48 -10.88 3.68
C GLN A 172 0.01 -10.84 4.05
N ILE A 173 -0.65 -9.73 3.69
CA ILE A 173 -2.10 -9.61 3.78
C ILE A 173 -2.75 -10.14 2.51
N CYS A 174 -3.81 -10.92 2.67
CA CYS A 174 -4.57 -11.56 1.60
C CYS A 174 -6.07 -11.34 1.85
N ASP A 175 -6.52 -10.06 1.83
CA ASP A 175 -7.92 -9.72 1.94
C ASP A 175 -8.61 -9.88 0.58
N ALA A 176 -9.57 -10.79 0.50
CA ALA A 176 -10.33 -11.19 -0.68
C ALA A 176 -11.83 -11.09 -0.42
N GLU A 177 -12.69 -11.39 -1.40
CA GLU A 177 -14.15 -11.38 -1.20
C GLU A 177 -14.59 -12.39 -0.14
N SER A 178 -13.97 -13.56 -0.18
CA SER A 178 -14.12 -14.60 0.85
C SER A 178 -12.77 -15.25 1.12
N GLY A 179 -12.62 -15.84 2.31
CA GLY A 179 -11.38 -16.48 2.73
C GLY A 179 -10.21 -15.51 2.96
N SER A 180 -10.49 -14.29 3.40
CA SER A 180 -9.48 -13.30 3.78
C SER A 180 -8.61 -13.79 4.92
N PHE A 181 -7.30 -13.58 4.84
CA PHE A 181 -6.36 -13.94 5.89
C PHE A 181 -5.12 -13.02 5.91
N PHE A 182 -4.44 -13.04 7.04
CA PHE A 182 -3.13 -12.44 7.22
C PHE A 182 -2.14 -13.51 7.67
N VAL A 183 -0.97 -13.57 7.02
CA VAL A 183 0.01 -14.62 7.25
C VAL A 183 1.39 -14.06 7.56
N ALA A 184 2.08 -14.71 8.50
CA ALA A 184 3.51 -14.56 8.74
C ALA A 184 4.24 -15.85 8.39
N LEU A 185 5.22 -15.74 7.52
CA LEU A 185 6.11 -16.82 7.14
C LEU A 185 7.51 -16.59 7.71
N ASP A 186 8.19 -17.64 8.14
CA ASP A 186 9.61 -17.57 8.49
C ASP A 186 10.43 -17.14 7.26
N LYS A 187 11.13 -16.03 7.34
CA LYS A 187 11.87 -15.47 6.21
C LYS A 187 12.99 -16.36 5.68
N ASN A 188 13.48 -17.32 6.48
CA ASN A 188 14.60 -18.18 6.10
C ASN A 188 14.16 -19.43 5.32
N ASN A 189 12.95 -19.96 5.60
CA ASN A 189 12.50 -21.23 5.04
C ASN A 189 11.06 -21.26 4.54
N GLY A 190 10.31 -20.14 4.63
CA GLY A 190 8.94 -20.01 4.16
C GLY A 190 7.89 -20.77 4.99
N LYS A 191 8.26 -21.37 6.12
CA LYS A 191 7.30 -22.07 6.99
C LYS A 191 6.37 -21.09 7.68
N LEU A 192 5.13 -21.54 7.88
CA LEU A 192 4.11 -20.76 8.58
C LEU A 192 4.53 -20.55 10.05
N LYS A 193 4.58 -19.28 10.48
CA LYS A 193 4.71 -18.88 11.88
C LYS A 193 3.36 -18.72 12.53
N TRP A 194 2.47 -17.96 11.89
CA TRP A 194 1.08 -17.82 12.27
C TRP A 194 0.23 -17.38 11.06
N ARG A 195 -1.05 -17.69 11.12
CA ARG A 195 -2.09 -17.27 10.17
C ARG A 195 -3.31 -16.85 10.95
N ILE A 196 -3.93 -15.76 10.51
CA ILE A 196 -5.14 -15.21 11.10
C ILE A 196 -6.18 -15.12 10.02
N GLU A 197 -7.32 -15.75 10.25
CA GLU A 197 -8.48 -15.59 9.40
C GLU A 197 -9.11 -14.20 9.64
N ARG A 198 -9.54 -13.57 8.57
CA ARG A 198 -10.08 -12.21 8.57
C ARG A 198 -11.46 -12.14 7.91
N PRO A 199 -12.47 -12.89 8.42
CA PRO A 199 -13.77 -13.01 7.77
C PRO A 199 -14.54 -11.68 7.68
N GLU A 200 -14.17 -10.69 8.51
CA GLU A 200 -14.75 -9.34 8.55
C GLU A 200 -14.21 -8.41 7.46
N TYR A 201 -13.21 -8.83 6.69
CA TYR A 201 -12.56 -8.00 5.69
C TYR A 201 -12.78 -8.51 4.28
N THR A 202 -12.91 -7.55 3.35
CA THR A 202 -12.94 -7.81 1.90
C THR A 202 -12.04 -6.81 1.19
N ARG A 203 -11.65 -7.09 -0.05
CA ARG A 203 -11.06 -6.11 -1.01
C ARG A 203 -10.02 -5.17 -0.40
N GLY A 204 -9.07 -5.70 0.36
CA GLY A 204 -7.95 -4.96 0.91
C GLY A 204 -6.73 -5.05 0.00
N PHE A 205 -6.18 -3.89 -0.41
CA PHE A 205 -5.01 -3.81 -1.31
C PHE A 205 -3.86 -3.01 -0.67
N ALA A 206 -4.07 -2.49 0.53
CA ALA A 206 -3.12 -1.65 1.24
C ALA A 206 -1.93 -2.46 1.74
N THR A 207 -0.71 -2.03 1.43
CA THR A 207 0.50 -2.59 2.04
C THR A 207 0.56 -2.17 3.51
N PRO A 208 0.81 -3.10 4.45
CA PRO A 208 0.90 -2.80 5.88
C PRO A 208 2.10 -1.93 6.24
N VAL A 209 2.05 -1.31 7.43
CA VAL A 209 3.17 -0.57 8.03
C VAL A 209 3.47 -1.08 9.44
N LEU A 210 4.69 -0.90 9.89
CA LEU A 210 5.13 -1.31 11.23
C LEU A 210 5.07 -0.13 12.20
N TYR A 211 4.67 -0.40 13.42
CA TYR A 211 4.66 0.55 14.52
C TYR A 211 5.18 -0.10 15.81
N ARG A 212 6.07 0.57 16.51
CA ARG A 212 6.51 0.14 17.83
C ARG A 212 6.19 1.24 18.85
N PRO A 213 5.21 1.02 19.74
CA PRO A 213 4.98 1.95 20.84
C PRO A 213 6.20 2.01 21.76
N GLN A 214 6.38 3.12 22.46
CA GLN A 214 7.47 3.27 23.42
C GLN A 214 7.38 2.19 24.52
N GLY A 215 8.43 1.39 24.65
CA GLY A 215 8.48 0.28 25.61
C GLY A 215 7.57 -0.91 25.28
N GLY A 216 6.87 -0.88 24.12
CA GLY A 216 5.94 -1.92 23.71
C GLY A 216 6.49 -2.87 22.62
N GLU A 217 5.70 -3.89 22.32
CA GLU A 217 6.00 -4.84 21.25
C GLU A 217 5.79 -4.24 19.86
N LEU A 218 6.46 -4.83 18.87
CA LEU A 218 6.29 -4.45 17.48
C LEU A 218 4.92 -4.86 16.97
N GLN A 219 4.22 -3.91 16.37
CA GLN A 219 2.89 -4.08 15.78
C GLN A 219 2.97 -3.90 14.26
N VAL A 220 2.07 -4.55 13.54
CA VAL A 220 1.81 -4.31 12.14
C VAL A 220 0.41 -3.74 11.99
N ILE A 221 0.30 -2.61 11.30
CA ILE A 221 -0.96 -1.90 11.11
C ILE A 221 -1.45 -2.14 9.68
N ILE A 222 -2.69 -2.59 9.54
CA ILE A 222 -3.34 -2.92 8.29
C ILE A 222 -4.56 -2.04 8.09
N SER A 223 -4.59 -1.35 6.97
CA SER A 223 -5.78 -0.62 6.50
C SER A 223 -6.68 -1.60 5.74
N GLY A 224 -7.64 -2.18 6.43
CA GLY A 224 -8.64 -3.11 5.87
C GLY A 224 -9.97 -2.42 5.57
N SER A 225 -10.89 -3.14 4.92
CA SER A 225 -12.24 -2.64 4.67
C SER A 225 -12.92 -2.25 5.99
N LEU A 226 -13.44 -1.01 6.04
CA LEU A 226 -14.19 -0.43 7.16
C LEU A 226 -13.40 -0.22 8.46
N GLN A 227 -12.19 -0.78 8.59
CA GLN A 227 -11.45 -0.79 9.83
C GLN A 227 -9.93 -0.76 9.61
N LEU A 228 -9.23 0.06 10.38
CA LEU A 228 -7.78 0.01 10.56
C LEU A 228 -7.49 -0.86 11.78
N THR A 229 -6.59 -1.83 11.66
CA THR A 229 -6.30 -2.77 12.74
C THR A 229 -4.81 -2.97 12.92
N ALA A 230 -4.35 -2.97 14.17
CA ALA A 230 -2.99 -3.32 14.55
C ALA A 230 -2.94 -4.73 15.15
N TYR A 231 -1.96 -5.49 14.72
CA TYR A 231 -1.67 -6.84 15.20
C TYR A 231 -0.27 -6.92 15.80
N SER A 232 -0.09 -7.75 16.82
CA SER A 232 1.22 -8.13 17.34
C SER A 232 2.01 -8.87 16.25
N VAL A 233 3.20 -8.41 15.92
CA VAL A 233 4.09 -9.11 14.98
C VAL A 233 4.53 -10.46 15.53
N ALA A 234 4.68 -10.57 16.85
CA ALA A 234 5.11 -11.81 17.49
C ALA A 234 4.05 -12.92 17.38
N THR A 235 2.79 -12.60 17.61
CA THR A 235 1.72 -13.59 17.80
C THR A 235 0.62 -13.54 16.76
N GLY A 236 0.50 -12.43 16.00
CA GLY A 236 -0.61 -12.16 15.12
C GLY A 236 -1.91 -11.72 15.81
N LYS A 237 -1.94 -11.66 17.14
CA LYS A 237 -3.14 -11.22 17.87
C LYS A 237 -3.44 -9.76 17.60
N GLU A 238 -4.73 -9.44 17.47
CA GLU A 238 -5.22 -8.08 17.39
C GLU A 238 -4.90 -7.33 18.69
N VAL A 239 -4.41 -6.10 18.56
CA VAL A 239 -4.05 -5.23 19.68
C VAL A 239 -5.05 -4.10 19.84
N TRP A 240 -5.32 -3.38 18.74
CA TRP A 240 -6.29 -2.30 18.70
C TRP A 240 -6.85 -2.11 17.30
N TRP A 241 -7.98 -1.42 17.21
CA TRP A 241 -8.59 -1.03 15.93
C TRP A 241 -9.29 0.32 16.01
N THR A 242 -9.53 0.90 14.82
CA THR A 242 -10.40 2.06 14.63
C THR A 242 -11.31 1.84 13.44
N ARG A 243 -12.54 2.34 13.51
CA ARG A 243 -13.54 2.27 12.44
C ARG A 243 -13.65 3.60 11.70
N GLY A 244 -14.45 3.63 10.62
CA GLY A 244 -14.73 4.81 9.82
C GLY A 244 -13.98 4.86 8.49
N SER A 245 -13.17 3.85 8.18
CA SER A 245 -12.62 3.65 6.83
C SER A 245 -13.72 3.29 5.84
N THR A 246 -13.47 3.54 4.55
CA THR A 246 -14.37 3.07 3.48
C THR A 246 -14.26 1.56 3.28
N TRP A 247 -15.14 1.00 2.43
CA TRP A 247 -15.21 -0.45 2.22
C TRP A 247 -14.13 -1.02 1.29
N GLN A 248 -13.33 -0.19 0.61
CA GLN A 248 -12.26 -0.66 -0.26
C GLN A 248 -10.98 0.16 -0.02
N MET A 249 -10.03 -0.44 0.68
CA MET A 249 -8.78 0.22 1.07
C MET A 249 -7.66 -0.15 0.10
N LYS A 250 -7.04 0.85 -0.51
CA LYS A 250 -5.97 0.68 -1.51
C LYS A 250 -4.67 1.32 -1.08
N SER A 251 -4.74 2.34 -0.24
CA SER A 251 -3.58 3.14 0.13
C SER A 251 -2.90 2.63 1.40
N THR A 252 -1.57 2.61 1.36
CA THR A 252 -0.72 2.36 2.52
C THR A 252 -0.95 3.48 3.55
N PRO A 253 -1.22 3.18 4.82
CA PRO A 253 -1.29 4.20 5.86
C PRO A 253 0.06 4.88 6.07
N VAL A 254 0.07 6.12 6.55
CA VAL A 254 1.28 6.90 6.75
C VAL A 254 1.41 7.27 8.24
N LEU A 255 2.60 7.07 8.78
CA LEU A 255 2.90 7.38 10.19
C LEU A 255 3.53 8.77 10.30
N GLY A 256 2.97 9.59 11.20
CA GLY A 256 3.64 10.74 11.80
C GLY A 256 4.28 10.34 13.14
N GLU A 257 4.72 11.31 13.93
CA GLU A 257 5.36 11.07 15.22
C GLU A 257 4.45 10.29 16.19
N ASN A 258 3.22 10.77 16.39
CA ASN A 258 2.23 10.14 17.26
C ASN A 258 0.86 9.97 16.58
N THR A 259 0.84 10.01 15.25
CA THR A 259 -0.40 10.01 14.46
C THR A 259 -0.27 9.04 13.30
N ILE A 260 -1.36 8.37 12.97
CA ILE A 260 -1.50 7.61 11.74
C ILE A 260 -2.56 8.26 10.85
N TYR A 261 -2.23 8.40 9.57
CA TYR A 261 -3.11 8.91 8.53
C TYR A 261 -3.55 7.76 7.64
N VAL A 262 -4.84 7.56 7.54
CA VAL A 262 -5.46 6.49 6.75
C VAL A 262 -6.32 7.13 5.67
N HIS A 263 -6.09 6.74 4.45
CA HIS A 263 -6.89 7.20 3.32
C HIS A 263 -7.60 6.01 2.68
N GLY A 264 -8.88 6.21 2.34
CA GLY A 264 -9.66 5.25 1.58
C GLY A 264 -10.65 5.93 0.64
N TRP A 265 -10.78 5.35 -0.55
CA TRP A 265 -11.79 5.74 -1.54
C TRP A 265 -12.41 4.50 -2.20
N ALA A 266 -13.73 4.52 -2.32
CA ALA A 266 -14.51 3.51 -3.00
C ALA A 266 -15.72 4.15 -3.70
N GLY A 267 -16.12 3.62 -4.84
CA GLY A 267 -17.28 4.12 -5.57
C GLY A 267 -18.57 4.00 -4.74
N GLY A 268 -19.42 5.04 -4.79
CA GLY A 268 -20.69 5.10 -4.06
C GLY A 268 -20.56 5.38 -2.57
N ALA A 269 -19.42 5.91 -2.12
CA ALA A 269 -19.17 6.24 -0.71
C ALA A 269 -18.75 7.70 -0.51
N ASP A 270 -18.96 8.60 -1.47
CA ASP A 270 -18.76 10.02 -1.27
C ASP A 270 -19.83 10.62 -0.36
N GLU A 271 -19.55 11.79 0.19
CA GLU A 271 -20.46 12.49 1.09
C GLU A 271 -21.85 12.67 0.46
N GLY A 272 -22.91 12.28 1.19
CA GLY A 272 -24.29 12.33 0.73
C GLY A 272 -24.76 11.13 -0.12
N GLN A 273 -23.89 10.15 -0.39
CA GLN A 273 -24.25 8.93 -1.13
C GLN A 273 -24.64 7.75 -0.21
N GLN A 274 -24.63 7.97 1.10
CA GLN A 274 -24.95 6.94 2.08
C GLN A 274 -26.43 6.59 2.03
N GLU A 275 -26.72 5.29 2.09
CA GLU A 275 -28.07 4.74 2.16
C GLU A 275 -28.23 3.94 3.45
N ASN A 276 -29.40 4.08 4.08
CA ASN A 276 -29.76 3.25 5.24
C ASN A 276 -30.42 1.95 4.74
N VAL A 277 -29.65 0.87 4.71
CA VAL A 277 -30.13 -0.45 4.32
C VAL A 277 -30.57 -1.21 5.56
N PRO A 278 -31.78 -1.82 5.59
CA PRO A 278 -32.29 -2.57 6.73
C PRO A 278 -31.38 -3.75 7.13
N PRO A 279 -31.41 -4.19 8.38
CA PRO A 279 -30.75 -5.44 8.82
C PRO A 279 -31.25 -6.66 8.03
N PHE A 280 -30.41 -7.68 7.89
CA PHE A 280 -30.73 -8.88 7.12
C PHE A 280 -31.98 -9.57 7.63
N GLU A 281 -32.15 -9.72 8.94
CA GLU A 281 -33.32 -10.32 9.57
C GLU A 281 -34.63 -9.61 9.23
N GLU A 282 -34.62 -8.28 9.05
CA GLU A 282 -35.80 -7.52 8.64
C GLU A 282 -36.15 -7.77 7.18
N VAL A 283 -35.14 -7.88 6.33
CA VAL A 283 -35.32 -8.12 4.89
C VAL A 283 -35.80 -9.54 4.63
N LEU A 284 -35.28 -10.54 5.35
CA LEU A 284 -35.77 -11.92 5.27
C LEU A 284 -37.26 -12.03 5.58
N LYS A 285 -37.76 -11.32 6.59
CA LYS A 285 -39.19 -11.35 6.93
C LYS A 285 -40.14 -10.97 5.79
N THR A 286 -39.65 -10.16 4.87
CA THR A 286 -40.48 -9.56 3.79
C THR A 286 -40.16 -10.10 2.40
N LYS A 287 -38.95 -10.60 2.19
CA LYS A 287 -38.43 -10.98 0.85
C LYS A 287 -38.09 -12.46 0.70
N ASP A 288 -37.74 -13.17 1.75
CA ASP A 288 -37.45 -14.60 1.72
C ASP A 288 -38.77 -15.40 1.57
N ALA A 289 -39.14 -15.63 0.30
CA ALA A 289 -40.44 -16.27 -0.02
C ALA A 289 -40.44 -17.77 0.26
N ASN A 290 -39.29 -18.43 0.06
CA ASN A 290 -39.15 -19.87 0.22
C ASN A 290 -38.73 -20.26 1.64
N LYS A 291 -38.38 -19.28 2.50
CA LYS A 291 -37.97 -19.43 3.92
C LYS A 291 -36.70 -20.29 4.11
N ASP A 292 -35.76 -20.16 3.20
CA ASP A 292 -34.46 -20.87 3.27
C ASP A 292 -33.40 -20.10 4.06
N GLY A 293 -33.72 -18.85 4.49
CA GLY A 293 -32.80 -18.00 5.26
C GLY A 293 -31.76 -17.28 4.42
N LYS A 294 -31.92 -17.23 3.10
CA LYS A 294 -31.07 -16.53 2.14
C LYS A 294 -31.95 -15.71 1.19
N LEU A 295 -31.32 -14.91 0.34
CA LEU A 295 -32.02 -14.17 -0.72
C LEU A 295 -31.45 -14.56 -2.09
N SER A 296 -32.29 -15.09 -2.95
CA SER A 296 -31.99 -15.26 -4.37
C SER A 296 -32.05 -13.90 -5.10
N PRO A 297 -31.53 -13.80 -6.34
CA PRO A 297 -31.65 -12.59 -7.16
C PRO A 297 -33.11 -12.11 -7.29
N GLU A 298 -34.04 -13.03 -7.50
CA GLU A 298 -35.46 -12.74 -7.67
C GLU A 298 -36.10 -12.20 -6.39
N GLU A 299 -35.73 -12.76 -5.24
CA GLU A 299 -36.26 -12.37 -3.93
C GLU A 299 -35.80 -10.98 -3.50
N THR A 300 -34.60 -10.53 -3.93
CA THR A 300 -34.15 -9.17 -3.61
C THR A 300 -35.08 -8.12 -4.17
N GLY A 301 -35.68 -8.35 -5.36
CA GLY A 301 -36.57 -7.41 -6.04
C GLY A 301 -35.93 -6.03 -6.26
N ASP A 302 -34.59 -5.97 -6.39
CA ASP A 302 -33.82 -4.76 -6.58
C ASP A 302 -32.93 -4.90 -7.83
N ASP A 303 -33.29 -4.19 -8.89
CA ASP A 303 -32.58 -4.23 -10.17
C ASP A 303 -31.10 -3.85 -10.06
N LYS A 304 -30.73 -2.99 -9.10
CA LYS A 304 -29.33 -2.58 -8.89
C LYS A 304 -28.54 -3.74 -8.29
N ILE A 305 -29.11 -4.46 -7.31
CA ILE A 305 -28.47 -5.63 -6.70
C ILE A 305 -28.35 -6.74 -7.74
N GLN A 306 -29.40 -7.00 -8.53
CA GLN A 306 -29.40 -8.03 -9.58
C GLN A 306 -28.35 -7.74 -10.66
N LYS A 307 -28.24 -6.50 -11.09
CA LYS A 307 -27.24 -6.09 -12.11
C LYS A 307 -25.81 -6.29 -11.64
N ASP A 308 -25.52 -6.01 -10.38
CA ASP A 308 -24.19 -6.11 -9.79
C ASP A 308 -24.03 -7.35 -8.86
N TRP A 309 -24.84 -8.39 -9.06
CA TRP A 309 -24.94 -9.58 -8.20
C TRP A 309 -23.59 -10.11 -7.75
N LYS A 310 -22.67 -10.34 -8.69
CA LYS A 310 -21.30 -10.81 -8.43
C LYS A 310 -20.50 -9.94 -7.45
N SER A 311 -20.90 -8.69 -7.27
CA SER A 311 -20.25 -7.77 -6.32
C SER A 311 -20.81 -7.87 -4.91
N PHE A 312 -21.93 -8.56 -4.73
CA PHE A 312 -22.62 -8.70 -3.46
C PHE A 312 -22.62 -10.14 -2.96
N ASP A 313 -22.74 -11.12 -3.83
CA ASP A 313 -22.53 -12.55 -3.55
C ASP A 313 -21.01 -12.80 -3.44
N LEU A 314 -20.48 -12.64 -2.22
CA LEU A 314 -19.04 -12.59 -1.96
C LEU A 314 -18.38 -13.97 -1.99
N ASP A 315 -19.11 -15.02 -1.65
CA ASP A 315 -18.61 -16.40 -1.67
C ASP A 315 -19.01 -17.17 -2.94
N ARG A 316 -19.84 -16.53 -3.79
CA ARG A 316 -20.30 -17.05 -5.09
C ARG A 316 -21.15 -18.32 -4.95
N ASP A 317 -21.94 -18.41 -3.90
CA ASP A 317 -22.86 -19.53 -3.68
C ASP A 317 -24.21 -19.35 -4.42
N GLY A 318 -24.44 -18.21 -5.06
CA GLY A 318 -25.64 -17.87 -5.82
C GLY A 318 -26.74 -17.21 -4.99
N PHE A 319 -26.50 -16.94 -3.71
CA PHE A 319 -27.43 -16.33 -2.79
C PHE A 319 -26.78 -15.20 -2.01
N LEU A 320 -27.56 -14.30 -1.43
CA LEU A 320 -27.09 -13.36 -0.42
C LEU A 320 -27.43 -13.91 0.98
N GLY A 321 -26.39 -14.30 1.69
CA GLY A 321 -26.46 -14.66 3.09
C GLY A 321 -26.29 -13.46 4.02
N GLU A 322 -26.29 -13.72 5.33
CA GLU A 322 -26.10 -12.67 6.36
C GLU A 322 -24.78 -11.90 6.18
N ARG A 323 -23.69 -12.60 5.86
CA ARG A 323 -22.39 -11.97 5.63
C ARG A 323 -22.41 -11.01 4.44
N ASP A 324 -22.99 -11.46 3.32
CA ASP A 324 -23.07 -10.67 2.09
C ASP A 324 -23.92 -9.42 2.31
N TRP A 325 -25.08 -9.57 2.97
CA TRP A 325 -25.95 -8.47 3.29
C TRP A 325 -25.34 -7.49 4.28
N ARG A 326 -24.62 -7.98 5.29
CA ARG A 326 -23.88 -7.13 6.24
C ARG A 326 -22.84 -6.28 5.51
N PHE A 327 -22.08 -6.85 4.57
CA PHE A 327 -21.14 -6.09 3.75
C PHE A 327 -21.84 -5.13 2.81
N TYR A 328 -22.94 -5.52 2.19
CA TYR A 328 -23.75 -4.62 1.39
C TYR A 328 -24.17 -3.39 2.19
N ARG A 329 -24.76 -3.58 3.36
CA ARG A 329 -25.14 -2.51 4.29
C ARG A 329 -23.93 -1.60 4.63
N SER A 330 -22.83 -2.22 4.99
CA SER A 330 -21.62 -1.50 5.38
C SER A 330 -21.05 -0.68 4.23
N ARG A 331 -21.10 -1.17 3.00
CA ARG A 331 -20.72 -0.41 1.79
C ARG A 331 -21.63 0.79 1.56
N ARG A 332 -22.95 0.60 1.76
CA ARG A 332 -23.95 1.67 1.55
C ARG A 332 -23.86 2.76 2.64
N ALA A 333 -23.39 2.42 3.83
CA ALA A 333 -23.18 3.34 4.94
C ALA A 333 -21.76 3.96 4.97
N ALA A 334 -20.80 3.38 4.25
CA ALA A 334 -19.40 3.79 4.27
C ALA A 334 -19.18 5.21 3.73
N GLN A 335 -18.14 5.86 4.20
CA GLN A 335 -17.73 7.19 3.78
C GLN A 335 -16.27 7.20 3.34
N ASN A 336 -16.02 7.76 2.17
CA ASN A 336 -14.67 8.07 1.71
C ASN A 336 -14.07 9.17 2.59
N ALA A 337 -12.84 8.95 3.07
CA ALA A 337 -12.16 9.91 3.91
C ALA A 337 -10.63 9.72 3.93
N VAL A 338 -9.94 10.79 4.28
CA VAL A 338 -8.70 10.73 5.05
C VAL A 338 -9.05 10.87 6.52
N LEU A 339 -8.54 9.96 7.34
CA LEU A 339 -8.74 9.95 8.78
C LEU A 339 -7.39 10.05 9.47
N ALA A 340 -7.32 10.83 10.53
CA ALA A 340 -6.18 10.88 11.42
C ALA A 340 -6.57 10.35 12.80
N PHE A 341 -5.73 9.43 13.31
CA PHE A 341 -5.88 8.87 14.65
C PHE A 341 -4.58 9.00 15.42
N ARG A 342 -4.67 9.21 16.72
CA ARG A 342 -3.52 9.10 17.62
C ARG A 342 -3.07 7.65 17.69
N LEU A 343 -1.77 7.41 17.63
CA LEU A 343 -1.18 6.09 17.82
C LEU A 343 -1.14 5.67 19.29
N GLY A 344 -1.22 4.36 19.54
CA GLY A 344 -1.11 3.76 20.87
C GLY A 344 -2.45 3.53 21.55
N GLY A 345 -2.47 2.54 22.45
CA GLY A 345 -3.64 2.05 23.15
C GLY A 345 -3.96 0.61 22.81
N GLU A 346 -5.08 0.11 23.31
CA GLU A 346 -5.59 -1.25 23.11
C GLU A 346 -7.11 -1.25 22.89
N GLY A 347 -7.61 -2.24 22.16
CA GLY A 347 -9.03 -2.42 21.88
C GLY A 347 -9.61 -1.42 20.90
N ASP A 348 -10.86 -1.05 21.04
CA ASP A 348 -11.54 -0.07 20.17
C ASP A 348 -11.10 1.35 20.51
N LEU A 349 -10.40 1.97 19.57
CA LEU A 349 -9.87 3.34 19.68
C LEU A 349 -10.60 4.33 18.77
N THR A 350 -11.73 3.93 18.17
CA THR A 350 -12.45 4.71 17.16
C THR A 350 -12.71 6.14 17.60
N GLU A 351 -13.37 6.33 18.74
CA GLU A 351 -13.69 7.66 19.25
C GLU A 351 -12.54 8.27 20.07
N LYS A 352 -11.87 7.43 20.87
CA LYS A 352 -10.85 7.86 21.82
C LYS A 352 -9.62 8.48 21.17
N ASN A 353 -9.21 7.91 20.01
CA ASN A 353 -7.98 8.32 19.31
C ASN A 353 -8.26 9.13 18.04
N PHE A 354 -9.52 9.35 17.68
CA PHE A 354 -9.88 10.17 16.52
C PHE A 354 -9.39 11.61 16.70
N LEU A 355 -8.79 12.17 15.63
CA LEU A 355 -8.29 13.54 15.61
C LEU A 355 -9.07 14.41 14.63
N TRP A 356 -9.10 14.01 13.35
CA TRP A 356 -9.81 14.76 12.31
C TRP A 356 -10.14 13.88 11.09
N ARG A 357 -11.05 14.39 10.25
CA ARG A 357 -11.50 13.78 8.98
C ARG A 357 -11.48 14.81 7.87
N TYR A 358 -11.08 14.37 6.66
CA TYR A 358 -11.18 15.14 5.43
C TYR A 358 -11.82 14.28 4.33
N GLN A 359 -12.79 14.85 3.55
CA GLN A 359 -13.65 14.07 2.65
C GLN A 359 -13.73 14.61 1.22
N LYS A 360 -12.97 15.63 0.85
CA LYS A 360 -13.05 16.26 -0.46
C LYS A 360 -11.87 15.88 -1.36
N ALA A 361 -12.10 15.80 -2.69
CA ALA A 361 -11.07 15.55 -3.69
C ALA A 361 -10.09 14.41 -3.33
N LEU A 362 -10.64 13.29 -2.92
CA LEU A 362 -9.86 12.13 -2.46
C LEU A 362 -9.30 11.34 -3.64
N PRO A 363 -8.04 10.87 -3.57
CA PRO A 363 -7.48 9.95 -4.58
C PRO A 363 -8.17 8.59 -4.56
N ASN A 364 -8.13 7.88 -5.69
CA ASN A 364 -8.63 6.51 -5.75
C ASN A 364 -7.57 5.49 -5.27
N VAL A 365 -6.35 5.57 -5.78
CA VAL A 365 -5.28 4.58 -5.54
C VAL A 365 -4.09 5.16 -4.78
N PRO A 366 -3.55 6.33 -5.14
CA PRO A 366 -2.31 6.83 -4.53
C PRO A 366 -2.40 6.94 -3.01
N SER A 367 -1.37 6.44 -2.33
CA SER A 367 -1.22 6.61 -0.88
C SER A 367 -0.86 8.07 -0.55
N PRO A 368 -1.31 8.62 0.59
CA PRO A 368 -0.89 9.94 1.02
C PRO A 368 0.62 10.00 1.26
N LEU A 369 1.18 11.20 1.21
CA LEU A 369 2.58 11.45 1.57
C LEU A 369 2.62 12.48 2.70
N LEU A 370 3.20 12.13 3.83
CA LEU A 370 3.49 13.08 4.90
C LEU A 370 4.93 13.60 4.73
N TYR A 371 5.07 14.89 4.45
CA TYR A 371 6.38 15.52 4.33
C TYR A 371 6.36 16.93 4.90
N GLN A 372 7.29 17.22 5.83
CA GLN A 372 7.39 18.54 6.49
C GLN A 372 6.08 19.03 7.13
N ASN A 373 5.39 18.14 7.83
CA ASN A 373 4.09 18.38 8.49
C ASN A 373 2.93 18.75 7.52
N VAL A 374 3.10 18.47 6.24
CA VAL A 374 2.05 18.60 5.21
C VAL A 374 1.69 17.21 4.69
N LEU A 375 0.40 16.91 4.64
CA LEU A 375 -0.12 15.68 4.08
C LEU A 375 -0.57 15.95 2.63
N TYR A 376 0.11 15.34 1.67
CA TYR A 376 -0.17 15.48 0.24
C TYR A 376 -1.06 14.34 -0.25
N LEU A 377 -2.12 14.69 -0.98
CA LEU A 377 -3.06 13.78 -1.62
C LEU A 377 -3.05 14.04 -3.12
N MET A 378 -2.73 13.01 -3.90
CA MET A 378 -2.66 13.11 -5.36
C MET A 378 -3.83 12.37 -6.01
N LYS A 379 -4.77 13.13 -6.57
CA LYS A 379 -6.01 12.63 -7.18
C LYS A 379 -5.92 12.66 -8.72
N GLU A 380 -6.68 11.78 -9.37
CA GLU A 380 -6.92 11.80 -10.81
C GLU A 380 -7.37 13.19 -11.29
N GLY A 381 -7.07 13.52 -12.56
CA GLY A 381 -7.23 14.86 -13.11
C GLY A 381 -6.16 15.83 -12.68
N GLY A 382 -5.04 15.33 -12.09
CA GLY A 382 -3.90 16.14 -11.67
C GLY A 382 -4.14 16.98 -10.41
N VAL A 383 -5.18 16.69 -9.60
CA VAL A 383 -5.50 17.49 -8.40
C VAL A 383 -4.59 17.09 -7.26
N LEU A 384 -3.73 18.04 -6.83
CA LEU A 384 -2.90 17.89 -5.64
C LEU A 384 -3.48 18.71 -4.50
N THR A 385 -3.79 18.04 -3.39
CA THR A 385 -4.24 18.67 -2.15
C THR A 385 -3.15 18.58 -1.10
N ALA A 386 -2.78 19.70 -0.50
CA ALA A 386 -1.93 19.79 0.69
C ALA A 386 -2.80 20.09 1.90
N LEU A 387 -2.74 19.22 2.91
CA LEU A 387 -3.43 19.42 4.19
C LEU A 387 -2.42 19.70 5.29
N ASP A 388 -2.78 20.52 6.25
CA ASP A 388 -2.09 20.58 7.53
C ASP A 388 -2.25 19.24 8.26
N ALA A 389 -1.16 18.57 8.52
CA ALA A 389 -1.20 17.21 9.07
C ALA A 389 -1.77 17.17 10.50
N SER A 390 -1.69 18.25 11.26
CA SER A 390 -2.18 18.32 12.63
C SER A 390 -3.69 18.54 12.72
N THR A 391 -4.28 19.23 11.75
CA THR A 391 -5.68 19.68 11.79
C THR A 391 -6.55 19.14 10.67
N GLY A 392 -5.97 18.64 9.57
CA GLY A 392 -6.69 18.27 8.36
C GLY A 392 -7.17 19.46 7.52
N ALA A 393 -6.81 20.70 7.89
CA ALA A 393 -7.19 21.88 7.15
C ALA A 393 -6.50 21.94 5.78
N VAL A 394 -7.26 22.33 4.74
CA VAL A 394 -6.70 22.52 3.40
C VAL A 394 -5.78 23.74 3.39
N LEU A 395 -4.52 23.50 3.08
CA LEU A 395 -3.52 24.56 2.87
C LEU A 395 -3.56 25.04 1.41
N LYS A 396 -3.52 24.09 0.46
CA LYS A 396 -3.64 24.37 -0.97
C LYS A 396 -4.24 23.19 -1.70
N GLN A 397 -5.15 23.46 -2.64
CA GLN A 397 -5.67 22.49 -3.57
C GLN A 397 -5.67 23.11 -4.97
N ALA A 398 -4.95 22.49 -5.91
CA ALA A 398 -4.91 22.96 -7.29
C ALA A 398 -4.56 21.79 -8.24
N ARG A 399 -4.75 22.04 -9.54
CA ARG A 399 -4.31 21.09 -10.58
C ARG A 399 -2.84 21.30 -10.92
N LEU A 400 -2.12 20.20 -11.12
CA LEU A 400 -0.77 20.22 -11.66
C LEU A 400 -0.85 20.50 -13.17
N GLN A 401 -0.64 21.78 -13.52
CA GLN A 401 -0.67 22.19 -14.93
C GLN A 401 0.41 21.44 -15.73
N GLY A 402 0.03 20.88 -16.88
CA GLY A 402 0.89 20.02 -17.72
C GLY A 402 0.96 18.54 -17.30
N ALA A 403 0.32 18.16 -16.17
CA ALA A 403 0.30 16.78 -15.67
C ALA A 403 -1.12 16.38 -15.23
N LEU A 404 -2.11 16.69 -16.06
CA LEU A 404 -3.48 16.21 -15.91
C LEU A 404 -3.53 14.73 -16.33
N GLY A 405 -4.47 13.97 -15.80
CA GLY A 405 -4.62 12.55 -16.14
C GLY A 405 -4.86 11.68 -14.93
N ASP A 406 -4.70 10.37 -15.08
CA ASP A 406 -4.89 9.40 -14.02
C ASP A 406 -3.62 9.22 -13.18
N TYR A 407 -3.79 8.83 -11.91
CA TYR A 407 -2.69 8.60 -10.99
C TYR A 407 -2.88 7.28 -10.24
N PHE A 408 -1.92 6.36 -10.41
CA PHE A 408 -1.81 5.10 -9.66
C PHE A 408 -0.58 5.09 -8.76
N ALA A 409 0.52 5.70 -9.23
CA ALA A 409 1.72 5.88 -8.44
C ALA A 409 1.51 6.82 -7.26
N SER A 410 2.03 6.46 -6.10
CA SER A 410 2.00 7.32 -4.91
C SER A 410 3.06 8.41 -4.98
N PRO A 411 2.82 9.61 -4.44
CA PRO A 411 3.85 10.63 -4.32
C PRO A 411 4.98 10.17 -3.39
N VAL A 412 6.19 10.65 -3.68
CA VAL A 412 7.40 10.41 -2.88
C VAL A 412 8.17 11.71 -2.68
N ALA A 413 9.00 11.81 -1.64
CA ALA A 413 9.75 13.03 -1.35
C ALA A 413 11.18 12.77 -0.91
N ALA A 414 12.06 13.66 -1.36
CA ALA A 414 13.44 13.77 -0.92
C ALA A 414 14.02 15.12 -1.35
N ASP A 415 15.17 15.54 -0.79
CA ASP A 415 15.94 16.72 -1.22
C ASP A 415 15.08 18.01 -1.31
N GLY A 416 14.16 18.22 -0.37
CA GLY A 416 13.27 19.37 -0.41
C GLY A 416 12.34 19.38 -1.63
N LYS A 417 11.99 18.24 -2.18
CA LYS A 417 11.13 18.09 -3.36
C LYS A 417 10.08 16.99 -3.13
N VAL A 418 8.90 17.16 -3.75
CA VAL A 418 7.88 16.11 -3.88
C VAL A 418 7.78 15.74 -5.35
N PHE A 419 7.70 14.44 -5.62
CA PHE A 419 7.59 13.86 -6.94
C PHE A 419 6.24 13.16 -7.07
N THR A 420 5.50 13.45 -8.13
CA THR A 420 4.25 12.74 -8.50
C THR A 420 4.37 12.21 -9.91
N VAL A 421 3.80 11.04 -10.18
CA VAL A 421 3.86 10.40 -11.49
C VAL A 421 2.44 10.09 -11.96
N SER A 422 2.02 10.65 -13.11
CA SER A 422 0.77 10.29 -13.73
C SER A 422 0.89 8.98 -14.52
N HIS A 423 -0.25 8.35 -14.79
CA HIS A 423 -0.32 7.15 -15.62
C HIS A 423 0.28 7.39 -17.01
N GLU A 424 0.03 8.55 -17.61
CA GLU A 424 0.54 8.95 -18.92
C GLU A 424 2.03 9.34 -18.91
N GLY A 425 2.75 9.05 -17.81
CA GLY A 425 4.19 9.27 -17.72
C GLY A 425 4.61 10.71 -17.54
N LYS A 426 3.76 11.58 -16.99
CA LYS A 426 4.15 12.93 -16.56
C LYS A 426 4.68 12.89 -15.14
N VAL A 427 5.90 13.32 -14.93
CA VAL A 427 6.51 13.41 -13.59
C VAL A 427 6.62 14.86 -13.18
N SER A 428 5.78 15.26 -12.22
CA SER A 428 5.87 16.61 -11.65
C SER A 428 6.84 16.62 -10.49
N VAL A 429 7.76 17.59 -10.51
CA VAL A 429 8.66 17.90 -9.40
C VAL A 429 8.16 19.18 -8.74
N LEU A 430 7.93 19.14 -7.43
CA LEU A 430 7.31 20.21 -6.69
C LEU A 430 8.23 20.70 -5.56
N LYS A 431 8.25 22.00 -5.34
CA LYS A 431 8.72 22.58 -4.09
C LYS A 431 7.63 22.35 -3.03
N PRO A 432 7.94 21.64 -1.93
CA PRO A 432 6.95 21.34 -0.91
C PRO A 432 6.57 22.56 -0.07
N GLY A 433 5.53 22.42 0.74
CA GLY A 433 5.07 23.38 1.72
C GLY A 433 3.58 23.67 1.61
N LYS A 434 3.11 24.57 2.47
CA LYS A 434 1.69 24.97 2.50
C LYS A 434 1.22 25.57 1.19
N ASP A 435 2.11 26.21 0.45
CA ASP A 435 1.86 26.82 -0.86
C ASP A 435 2.82 26.20 -1.91
N TRP A 436 2.72 24.89 -2.07
CA TRP A 436 3.55 24.13 -3.01
C TRP A 436 3.55 24.73 -4.43
N GLU A 437 4.70 24.60 -5.13
CA GLU A 437 4.91 25.16 -6.46
C GLU A 437 5.41 24.05 -7.41
N ILE A 438 5.02 24.10 -8.69
CA ILE A 438 5.58 23.20 -9.74
C ILE A 438 6.94 23.76 -10.15
N LEU A 439 7.99 22.96 -9.95
CA LEU A 439 9.33 23.26 -10.41
C LEU A 439 9.55 22.80 -11.86
N SER A 440 9.01 21.63 -12.21
CA SER A 440 9.03 21.08 -13.56
C SER A 440 7.94 20.04 -13.76
N VAL A 441 7.61 19.78 -15.02
CA VAL A 441 6.86 18.61 -15.47
C VAL A 441 7.72 17.90 -16.51
N ASN A 442 8.12 16.69 -16.20
CA ASN A 442 9.00 15.85 -17.03
C ASN A 442 8.16 14.78 -17.74
N GLU A 443 8.47 14.51 -18.99
CA GLU A 443 7.70 13.62 -19.84
C GLU A 443 8.48 12.34 -20.14
N MET A 444 7.92 11.17 -19.83
CA MET A 444 8.54 9.87 -20.10
C MET A 444 8.21 9.32 -21.48
N GLY A 445 7.08 9.74 -22.07
CA GLY A 445 6.57 9.22 -23.34
C GLY A 445 6.06 7.79 -23.26
N GLU A 446 5.88 7.24 -22.07
CA GLU A 446 5.42 5.88 -21.78
C GLU A 446 4.55 5.87 -20.53
N ASP A 447 3.58 4.98 -20.46
CA ASP A 447 2.72 4.82 -19.29
C ASP A 447 3.50 4.38 -18.03
N CYS A 448 3.07 4.88 -16.87
CA CYS A 448 3.68 4.63 -15.57
C CYS A 448 2.63 4.27 -14.52
N ASN A 449 2.74 3.10 -13.89
CA ASN A 449 1.91 2.71 -12.75
C ASN A 449 2.70 2.62 -11.44
N ALA A 450 4.00 2.40 -11.55
CA ALA A 450 4.88 2.16 -10.42
C ALA A 450 5.25 3.46 -9.68
N THR A 451 5.25 3.39 -8.35
CA THR A 451 5.82 4.44 -7.51
C THR A 451 7.34 4.47 -7.67
N PRO A 452 7.98 5.63 -7.92
CA PRO A 452 9.42 5.69 -8.06
C PRO A 452 10.15 5.35 -6.76
N ALA A 453 11.35 4.79 -6.89
CA ALA A 453 12.29 4.65 -5.78
C ALA A 453 13.34 5.78 -5.85
N ILE A 454 13.77 6.25 -4.68
CA ILE A 454 14.75 7.34 -4.58
C ILE A 454 15.87 6.94 -3.62
N ALA A 455 17.12 7.04 -4.07
CA ALA A 455 18.30 6.82 -3.23
C ALA A 455 19.56 7.38 -3.90
N ASP A 456 20.54 7.82 -3.11
CA ASP A 456 21.89 8.26 -3.53
C ASP A 456 21.89 9.27 -4.69
N GLY A 457 21.05 10.32 -4.59
CA GLY A 457 20.91 11.35 -5.60
C GLY A 457 20.28 10.90 -6.91
N ARG A 458 19.62 9.74 -6.91
CA ARG A 458 19.03 9.13 -8.10
C ARG A 458 17.55 8.82 -7.92
N ILE A 459 16.82 8.88 -9.04
CA ILE A 459 15.41 8.49 -9.16
C ILE A 459 15.34 7.25 -10.05
N TYR A 460 14.75 6.18 -9.57
CA TYR A 460 14.51 4.94 -10.30
C TYR A 460 13.02 4.86 -10.63
N LEU A 461 12.69 5.00 -11.91
CA LEU A 461 11.30 5.03 -12.37
C LEU A 461 11.05 3.89 -13.35
N ARG A 462 10.06 3.05 -13.02
CA ARG A 462 9.57 2.02 -13.93
C ARG A 462 8.44 2.57 -14.77
N THR A 463 8.61 2.49 -16.08
CA THR A 463 7.56 2.69 -17.09
C THR A 463 7.00 1.33 -17.53
N HIS A 464 6.04 1.35 -18.45
CA HIS A 464 5.48 0.10 -19.00
C HIS A 464 6.53 -0.76 -19.72
N GLN A 465 7.55 -0.16 -20.36
CA GLN A 465 8.52 -0.85 -21.20
C GLN A 465 9.95 -0.86 -20.64
N ALA A 466 10.24 -0.11 -19.57
CA ALA A 466 11.61 0.02 -19.09
C ALA A 466 11.71 0.43 -17.61
N LEU A 467 12.90 0.27 -17.07
CA LEU A 467 13.36 0.94 -15.86
C LEU A 467 14.37 2.00 -16.23
N TYR A 468 14.17 3.21 -15.72
CA TYR A 468 15.08 4.34 -15.88
C TYR A 468 15.77 4.66 -14.55
N CYS A 469 17.01 5.11 -14.64
CA CYS A 469 17.73 5.79 -13.57
C CYS A 469 18.06 7.22 -14.01
N PHE A 470 17.57 8.19 -13.23
CA PHE A 470 17.88 9.62 -13.45
C PHE A 470 18.74 10.14 -12.32
N GLY A 471 19.65 11.06 -12.63
CA GLY A 471 20.52 11.73 -11.68
C GLY A 471 21.31 12.85 -12.36
N LYS A 472 21.86 13.75 -11.56
CA LYS A 472 22.82 14.74 -12.10
C LYS A 472 24.08 14.02 -12.58
N ARG A 473 24.58 14.40 -13.74
CA ARG A 473 25.88 13.98 -14.30
C ARG A 473 26.97 14.85 -13.79
#